data_b2b847bf23f142da66255e706b4c2a75
#
_entry.id   b2b847bf23f142da66255e706b4c2a75
#
_cell.length_a   1.000
_cell.length_b   1.000
_cell.length_c   1.000
_cell.angle_alpha   90.00
_cell.angle_beta   90.00
_cell.angle_gamma   90.00
#
_symmetry.space_group_name_H-M   'P 1'
#
loop_
_entity.id
_entity.type
_entity.pdbx_description
1 polymer ?
#
loop_
_entity_poly.entity_id
_entity_poly.type
_entity_poly.pdbx_seq_one_letter_code
_entity_poly.pdbx_strand_id
1 'polypeptide(L)'
;AFSDNQYDVTLLLGPLYHLYTKEDKRQAIREAIRVTKQGGIIFAAYVISDGCLLDEGFNRKNINVAEYVRTGLLDTETFAAKSEPKDLFELVRKEDVDEIMSVFPVKRLHYVASDGCALLLREAIDAMDEETFRLYLNYHFTTCERGDLVGITSHALDIFQKS
;
A
#
# COMPACT_ATOMS: atom_id res chain seq x y z
N ALA A 1 -8.29 25.42 7.41
CA ALA A 1 -7.00 24.70 7.39
C ALA A 1 -6.64 24.33 8.81
N PHE A 2 -6.03 23.16 9.03
CA PHE A 2 -5.56 22.72 10.35
C PHE A 2 -4.25 23.43 10.70
N SER A 3 -4.04 23.66 12.00
CA SER A 3 -2.80 24.26 12.51
C SER A 3 -1.63 23.26 12.48
N ASP A 4 -0.40 23.76 12.50
CA ASP A 4 0.80 22.93 12.63
C ASP A 4 0.84 22.24 14.00
N ASN A 5 1.39 21.02 14.04
CA ASN A 5 1.60 20.27 15.29
C ASN A 5 0.33 20.12 16.16
N GLN A 6 -0.80 19.81 15.53
CA GLN A 6 -2.09 19.75 16.20
C GLN A 6 -2.44 18.33 16.68
N TYR A 7 -2.04 17.29 15.96
CA TYR A 7 -2.50 15.91 16.17
C TYR A 7 -1.39 14.99 16.66
N ASP A 8 -1.71 14.08 17.59
CA ASP A 8 -0.81 13.03 18.05
C ASP A 8 -0.74 11.88 17.02
N VAL A 9 -1.85 11.66 16.29
CA VAL A 9 -1.95 10.66 15.22
C VAL A 9 -2.62 11.28 14.00
N THR A 10 -2.07 11.01 12.82
CA THR A 10 -2.64 11.44 11.53
C THR A 10 -2.83 10.22 10.63
N LEU A 11 -4.01 10.10 10.04
CA LEU A 11 -4.38 9.03 9.13
C LEU A 11 -4.44 9.56 7.69
N LEU A 12 -3.60 9.03 6.82
CA LEU A 12 -3.52 9.31 5.38
C LEU A 12 -3.90 8.04 4.61
N LEU A 13 -5.15 7.56 4.81
CA LEU A 13 -5.62 6.23 4.38
C LEU A 13 -6.43 6.24 3.06
N GLY A 14 -6.29 7.26 2.25
CA GLY A 14 -7.04 7.38 0.99
C GLY A 14 -6.28 8.17 -0.08
N PRO A 15 -5.81 9.36 0.25
CA PRO A 15 -5.33 10.30 -0.76
C PRO A 15 -4.20 9.78 -1.65
N LEU A 16 -3.24 9.00 -1.11
CA LEU A 16 -2.01 8.68 -1.83
C LEU A 16 -2.21 7.81 -3.07
N TYR A 17 -3.20 6.94 -3.08
CA TYR A 17 -3.50 6.11 -4.24
C TYR A 17 -4.52 6.75 -5.22
N HIS A 18 -4.86 8.03 -5.00
CA HIS A 18 -5.58 8.89 -5.96
C HIS A 18 -4.71 10.05 -6.47
N LEU A 19 -3.43 10.07 -6.12
CA LEU A 19 -2.46 11.09 -6.56
C LEU A 19 -1.44 10.42 -7.49
N TYR A 20 -1.44 10.82 -8.76
CA TYR A 20 -0.70 10.13 -9.83
C TYR A 20 0.71 10.68 -10.06
N THR A 21 1.09 11.74 -9.35
CA THR A 21 2.46 12.26 -9.41
C THR A 21 3.19 12.12 -8.08
N LYS A 22 4.51 11.89 -8.13
CA LYS A 22 5.34 11.86 -6.92
C LYS A 22 5.26 13.18 -6.14
N GLU A 23 5.12 14.32 -6.84
CA GLU A 23 5.05 15.61 -6.17
C GLU A 23 3.75 15.81 -5.41
N ASP A 24 2.60 15.42 -5.99
CA ASP A 24 1.31 15.50 -5.28
C ASP A 24 1.30 14.60 -4.03
N LYS A 25 1.86 13.37 -4.14
CA LYS A 25 2.02 12.48 -2.98
C LYS A 25 2.91 13.12 -1.91
N ARG A 26 4.07 13.68 -2.32
CA ARG A 26 4.97 14.37 -1.40
C ARG A 26 4.29 15.57 -0.73
N GLN A 27 3.44 16.29 -1.47
CA GLN A 27 2.66 17.40 -0.89
C GLN A 27 1.68 16.90 0.17
N ALA A 28 0.94 15.83 -0.10
CA ALA A 28 0.01 15.24 0.88
C ALA A 28 0.75 14.74 2.13
N ILE A 29 1.91 14.11 1.97
CA ILE A 29 2.76 13.66 3.09
C ILE A 29 3.31 14.85 3.87
N ARG A 30 3.76 15.94 3.21
CA ARG A 30 4.19 17.17 3.90
C ARG A 30 3.08 17.74 4.78
N GLU A 31 1.84 17.76 4.29
CA GLU A 31 0.70 18.25 5.06
C GLU A 31 0.40 17.33 6.26
N ALA A 32 0.45 16.01 6.07
CA ALA A 32 0.32 15.06 7.17
C ALA A 32 1.41 15.28 8.24
N ILE A 33 2.66 15.45 7.82
CA ILE A 33 3.78 15.74 8.73
C ILE A 33 3.59 17.11 9.42
N ARG A 34 3.14 18.14 8.69
CA ARG A 34 2.93 19.49 9.22
C ARG A 34 1.93 19.49 10.37
N VAL A 35 0.79 18.84 10.19
CA VAL A 35 -0.29 18.84 11.20
C VAL A 35 -0.04 17.88 12.35
N THR A 36 0.85 16.91 12.19
CA THR A 36 1.23 15.95 13.24
C THR A 36 2.21 16.62 14.20
N LYS A 37 2.05 16.39 15.49
CA LYS A 37 2.98 16.86 16.54
C LYS A 37 4.34 16.19 16.40
N GLN A 38 5.36 16.81 16.98
CA GLN A 38 6.68 16.21 17.15
C GLN A 38 6.57 14.90 17.94
N GLY A 39 7.16 13.82 17.43
CA GLY A 39 7.03 12.47 18.00
C GLY A 39 5.68 11.79 17.70
N GLY A 40 4.73 12.47 17.05
CA GLY A 40 3.44 11.90 16.65
C GLY A 40 3.56 10.90 15.51
N ILE A 41 2.53 10.08 15.33
CA ILE A 41 2.52 8.94 14.42
C ILE A 41 1.64 9.23 13.20
N ILE A 42 2.10 8.83 12.03
CA ILE A 42 1.38 8.97 10.76
C ILE A 42 1.22 7.58 10.14
N PHE A 43 0.00 7.28 9.68
CA PHE A 43 -0.35 6.07 8.95
C PHE A 43 -0.66 6.45 7.51
N ALA A 44 0.08 5.89 6.55
CA ALA A 44 -0.09 6.15 5.13
C ALA A 44 -0.38 4.86 4.38
N ALA A 45 -1.51 4.81 3.66
CA ALA A 45 -1.93 3.62 2.92
C ALA A 45 -1.58 3.74 1.43
N TYR A 46 -1.18 2.62 0.83
CA TYR A 46 -0.85 2.46 -0.58
C TYR A 46 -1.53 1.24 -1.18
N VAL A 47 -1.80 1.28 -2.49
CA VAL A 47 -2.24 0.12 -3.26
C VAL A 47 -1.04 -0.44 -4.03
N ILE A 48 -0.74 -1.73 -3.81
CA ILE A 48 0.48 -2.38 -4.27
C ILE A 48 0.22 -3.11 -5.58
N SER A 49 1.01 -2.78 -6.60
CA SER A 49 0.76 -3.22 -7.98
C SER A 49 0.87 -4.73 -8.16
N ASP A 50 1.88 -5.38 -7.55
CA ASP A 50 2.09 -6.82 -7.72
C ASP A 50 0.96 -7.64 -7.08
N GLY A 51 0.51 -7.28 -5.87
CA GLY A 51 -0.64 -7.91 -5.22
C GLY A 51 -1.94 -7.71 -6.01
N CYS A 52 -2.18 -6.50 -6.53
CA CYS A 52 -3.33 -6.23 -7.39
C CYS A 52 -3.26 -7.00 -8.71
N LEU A 53 -2.10 -7.09 -9.34
CA LEU A 53 -1.93 -7.87 -10.57
C LEU A 53 -2.21 -9.36 -10.35
N LEU A 54 -1.73 -9.92 -9.23
CA LEU A 54 -1.99 -11.31 -8.87
C LEU A 54 -3.49 -11.56 -8.64
N ASP A 55 -4.16 -10.71 -7.84
CA ASP A 55 -5.58 -10.91 -7.52
C ASP A 55 -6.50 -10.52 -8.68
N GLU A 56 -6.47 -9.27 -9.12
CA GLU A 56 -7.41 -8.75 -10.12
C GLU A 56 -7.08 -9.20 -11.55
N GLY A 57 -5.79 -9.43 -11.85
CA GLY A 57 -5.33 -9.84 -13.17
C GLY A 57 -5.38 -11.35 -13.38
N PHE A 58 -4.64 -12.11 -12.59
CA PHE A 58 -4.46 -13.54 -12.83
C PHE A 58 -5.48 -14.41 -12.11
N ASN A 59 -5.91 -14.05 -10.88
CA ASN A 59 -6.87 -14.83 -10.10
C ASN A 59 -8.30 -14.56 -10.55
N ARG A 60 -8.81 -13.35 -10.36
CA ARG A 60 -10.20 -12.96 -10.67
C ARG A 60 -10.44 -12.65 -12.13
N LYS A 61 -9.40 -12.30 -12.88
CA LYS A 61 -9.47 -11.91 -14.31
C LYS A 61 -10.37 -10.68 -14.58
N ASN A 62 -10.48 -9.79 -13.60
CA ASN A 62 -11.17 -8.51 -13.73
C ASN A 62 -10.36 -7.53 -14.59
N ILE A 63 -9.04 -7.69 -14.62
CA ILE A 63 -8.11 -6.95 -15.46
C ILE A 63 -7.64 -7.86 -16.60
N ASN A 64 -7.75 -7.40 -17.85
CA ASN A 64 -7.18 -8.08 -18.99
C ASN A 64 -5.67 -7.81 -19.09
N VAL A 65 -4.86 -8.67 -18.46
CA VAL A 65 -3.42 -8.54 -18.41
C VAL A 65 -2.79 -8.44 -19.79
N ALA A 66 -3.26 -9.25 -20.76
CA ALA A 66 -2.74 -9.19 -22.13
C ALA A 66 -3.05 -7.87 -22.84
N GLU A 67 -4.17 -7.24 -22.53
CA GLU A 67 -4.53 -5.90 -23.00
C GLU A 67 -3.61 -4.84 -22.40
N TYR A 68 -3.37 -4.91 -21.10
CA TYR A 68 -2.47 -3.97 -20.39
C TYR A 68 -1.04 -4.04 -20.93
N VAL A 69 -0.54 -5.23 -21.25
CA VAL A 69 0.73 -5.41 -21.94
C VAL A 69 0.71 -4.77 -23.32
N ARG A 70 -0.30 -5.07 -24.16
CA ARG A 70 -0.41 -4.53 -25.52
C ARG A 70 -0.52 -3.00 -25.57
N THR A 71 -1.17 -2.41 -24.59
CA THR A 71 -1.36 -0.95 -24.50
C THR A 71 -0.22 -0.23 -23.76
N GLY A 72 0.75 -0.96 -23.24
CA GLY A 72 1.91 -0.42 -22.52
C GLY A 72 1.59 0.07 -21.10
N LEU A 73 0.41 -0.29 -20.55
CA LEU A 73 0.03 -0.04 -19.16
C LEU A 73 0.70 -1.02 -18.18
N LEU A 74 1.22 -2.13 -18.70
CA LEU A 74 2.05 -3.08 -17.96
C LEU A 74 3.33 -3.32 -18.74
N ASP A 75 4.46 -3.08 -18.12
CA ASP A 75 5.78 -3.32 -18.71
C ASP A 75 6.05 -4.83 -18.84
N THR A 76 6.57 -5.27 -19.97
CA THR A 76 6.77 -6.71 -20.26
C THR A 76 7.97 -7.35 -19.58
N GLU A 77 8.95 -6.55 -19.17
CA GLU A 77 10.18 -7.05 -18.55
C GLU A 77 10.09 -7.04 -17.02
N THR A 78 9.52 -5.95 -16.48
CA THR A 78 9.46 -5.70 -15.04
C THR A 78 8.10 -5.98 -14.43
N PHE A 79 7.04 -6.07 -15.26
CA PHE A 79 5.63 -6.10 -14.83
C PHE A 79 5.23 -4.92 -13.97
N ALA A 80 5.93 -3.80 -14.09
CA ALA A 80 5.53 -2.56 -13.44
C ALA A 80 4.28 -1.99 -14.11
N ALA A 81 3.26 -1.70 -13.31
CA ALA A 81 2.04 -1.06 -13.79
C ALA A 81 2.25 0.45 -13.98
N LYS A 82 1.66 1.01 -15.03
CA LYS A 82 1.52 2.45 -15.24
C LYS A 82 0.07 2.82 -15.00
N SER A 83 -0.17 3.57 -13.95
CA SER A 83 -1.50 4.10 -13.65
C SER A 83 -1.67 5.47 -14.30
N GLU A 84 -2.87 5.77 -14.78
CA GLU A 84 -3.23 7.05 -15.40
C GLU A 84 -4.33 7.72 -14.57
N PRO A 85 -4.48 9.07 -14.62
CA PRO A 85 -5.48 9.80 -13.83
C PRO A 85 -6.94 9.39 -14.07
N LYS A 86 -7.22 8.65 -15.16
CA LYS A 86 -8.52 8.05 -15.44
C LYS A 86 -8.78 6.73 -14.68
N ASP A 87 -7.70 6.11 -14.17
CA ASP A 87 -7.80 4.87 -13.41
C ASP A 87 -8.35 5.15 -12.01
N LEU A 88 -8.93 4.14 -11.38
CA LEU A 88 -9.49 4.30 -10.03
C LEU A 88 -8.39 4.53 -8.99
N PHE A 89 -7.28 3.79 -9.12
CA PHE A 89 -6.16 3.84 -8.20
C PHE A 89 -4.84 3.95 -8.94
N GLU A 90 -3.91 4.69 -8.36
CA GLU A 90 -2.52 4.59 -8.73
C GLU A 90 -1.86 3.46 -7.95
N LEU A 91 -1.23 2.57 -8.69
CA LEU A 91 -0.56 1.38 -8.16
C LEU A 91 0.93 1.65 -8.02
N VAL A 92 1.48 1.31 -6.86
CA VAL A 92 2.91 1.49 -6.56
C VAL A 92 3.55 0.19 -6.11
N ARG A 93 4.89 0.14 -6.14
CA ARG A 93 5.69 -0.87 -5.47
C ARG A 93 6.30 -0.31 -4.19
N LYS A 94 6.85 -1.18 -3.36
CA LYS A 94 7.53 -0.75 -2.12
C LYS A 94 8.69 0.20 -2.41
N GLU A 95 9.42 -0.03 -3.50
CA GLU A 95 10.54 0.82 -3.94
C GLU A 95 10.08 2.25 -4.25
N ASP A 96 8.91 2.40 -4.86
CA ASP A 96 8.31 3.71 -5.14
C ASP A 96 7.95 4.43 -3.85
N VAL A 97 7.39 3.69 -2.88
CA VAL A 97 7.08 4.23 -1.54
C VAL A 97 8.37 4.66 -0.83
N ASP A 98 9.42 3.83 -0.89
CA ASP A 98 10.72 4.14 -0.30
C ASP A 98 11.32 5.41 -0.92
N GLU A 99 11.26 5.56 -2.26
CA GLU A 99 11.71 6.77 -2.95
C GLU A 99 10.91 8.01 -2.55
N ILE A 100 9.58 7.90 -2.47
CA ILE A 100 8.72 9.00 -2.04
C ILE A 100 9.08 9.44 -0.61
N MET A 101 9.27 8.48 0.29
CA MET A 101 9.53 8.74 1.70
C MET A 101 10.96 9.21 2.00
N SER A 102 11.93 8.90 1.14
CA SER A 102 13.36 9.19 1.35
C SER A 102 13.72 10.67 1.58
N VAL A 103 12.85 11.57 1.14
CA VAL A 103 13.08 13.04 1.24
C VAL A 103 12.55 13.65 2.54
N PHE A 104 11.89 12.87 3.39
CA PHE A 104 11.29 13.36 4.63
C PHE A 104 12.10 13.00 5.85
N PRO A 105 12.26 13.93 6.83
CA PRO A 105 12.93 13.66 8.09
C PRO A 105 11.97 12.94 9.06
N VAL A 106 11.63 11.70 8.73
CA VAL A 106 10.74 10.85 9.53
C VAL A 106 11.41 9.52 9.82
N LYS A 107 10.99 8.86 10.89
CA LYS A 107 11.44 7.51 11.24
C LYS A 107 10.34 6.52 10.89
N ARG A 108 10.56 5.65 9.88
CA ARG A 108 9.65 4.54 9.65
C ARG A 108 9.68 3.60 10.85
N LEU A 109 8.51 3.28 11.39
CA LEU A 109 8.33 2.34 12.48
C LEU A 109 7.96 0.96 11.94
N HIS A 110 6.98 0.91 11.00
CA HIS A 110 6.48 -0.32 10.42
C HIS A 110 6.16 -0.13 8.95
N TYR A 111 6.27 -1.19 8.17
CA TYR A 111 5.71 -1.30 6.82
C TYR A 111 4.94 -2.62 6.75
N VAL A 112 3.63 -2.54 6.68
CA VAL A 112 2.72 -3.65 6.94
C VAL A 112 1.99 -4.05 5.66
N ALA A 113 2.03 -5.35 5.32
CA ALA A 113 1.13 -5.96 4.35
C ALA A 113 -0.26 -6.08 4.99
N SER A 114 -1.19 -5.17 4.69
CA SER A 114 -2.47 -5.07 5.40
C SER A 114 -3.37 -6.27 5.19
N ASP A 115 -3.42 -6.80 3.99
CA ASP A 115 -4.20 -7.99 3.61
C ASP A 115 -3.32 -9.22 3.28
N GLY A 116 -2.00 -9.04 3.10
CA GLY A 116 -1.10 -10.13 2.77
C GLY A 116 -1.61 -10.92 1.57
N CYS A 117 -1.77 -12.23 1.72
CA CYS A 117 -2.33 -13.10 0.68
C CYS A 117 -3.85 -13.35 0.84
N ALA A 118 -4.54 -12.62 1.74
CA ALA A 118 -5.95 -12.90 2.06
C ALA A 118 -6.89 -12.80 0.85
N LEU A 119 -6.65 -11.85 -0.06
CA LEU A 119 -7.47 -11.71 -1.27
C LEU A 119 -7.31 -12.91 -2.21
N LEU A 120 -6.09 -13.44 -2.35
CA LEU A 120 -5.80 -14.63 -3.17
C LEU A 120 -6.38 -15.91 -2.55
N LEU A 121 -6.46 -15.99 -1.24
CA LEU A 121 -6.91 -17.16 -0.48
C LEU A 121 -8.33 -17.00 0.07
N ARG A 122 -9.11 -16.03 -0.41
CA ARG A 122 -10.42 -15.68 0.17
C ARG A 122 -11.32 -16.88 0.38
N GLU A 123 -11.56 -17.69 -0.65
CA GLU A 123 -12.44 -18.86 -0.56
C GLU A 123 -11.93 -19.88 0.46
N ALA A 124 -10.62 -20.10 0.51
CA ALA A 124 -10.02 -21.01 1.49
C ALA A 124 -10.13 -20.46 2.92
N ILE A 125 -9.96 -19.16 3.11
CA ILE A 125 -10.09 -18.49 4.42
C ILE A 125 -11.56 -18.51 4.88
N ASP A 126 -12.51 -18.22 3.99
CA ASP A 126 -13.93 -18.23 4.29
C ASP A 126 -14.46 -19.64 4.64
N ALA A 127 -13.76 -20.70 4.18
CA ALA A 127 -14.08 -22.09 4.50
C ALA A 127 -13.37 -22.65 5.76
N MET A 128 -12.51 -21.87 6.42
CA MET A 128 -11.81 -22.29 7.63
C MET A 128 -12.78 -22.45 8.81
N ASP A 129 -12.52 -23.47 9.65
CA ASP A 129 -13.10 -23.50 10.98
C ASP A 129 -12.49 -22.41 11.89
N GLU A 130 -13.13 -22.16 13.03
CA GLU A 130 -12.70 -21.10 13.96
C GLU A 130 -11.25 -21.28 14.45
N GLU A 131 -10.81 -22.53 14.70
CA GLU A 131 -9.47 -22.81 15.18
C GLU A 131 -8.43 -22.51 14.10
N THR A 132 -8.65 -23.00 12.88
CA THR A 132 -7.78 -22.75 11.74
C THR A 132 -7.74 -21.26 11.38
N PHE A 133 -8.88 -20.56 11.41
CA PHE A 133 -8.92 -19.12 11.14
C PHE A 133 -8.11 -18.33 12.19
N ARG A 134 -8.18 -18.70 13.46
CA ARG A 134 -7.38 -18.07 14.51
C ARG A 134 -5.87 -18.29 14.29
N LEU A 135 -5.46 -19.46 13.85
CA LEU A 135 -4.06 -19.75 13.50
C LEU A 135 -3.63 -18.94 12.27
N TYR A 136 -4.50 -18.79 11.26
CA TYR A 136 -4.26 -17.94 10.10
C TYR A 136 -4.06 -16.47 10.50
N LEU A 137 -4.89 -15.92 11.38
CA LEU A 137 -4.70 -14.56 11.90
C LEU A 137 -3.36 -14.39 12.61
N ASN A 138 -3.00 -15.35 13.47
CA ASN A 138 -1.69 -15.33 14.16
C ASN A 138 -0.52 -15.40 13.17
N TYR A 139 -0.62 -16.25 12.14
CA TYR A 139 0.35 -16.30 11.05
C TYR A 139 0.45 -14.94 10.34
N HIS A 140 -0.69 -14.36 9.94
CA HIS A 140 -0.71 -13.07 9.26
C HIS A 140 -0.05 -11.97 10.10
N PHE A 141 -0.46 -11.79 11.36
CA PHE A 141 0.13 -10.77 12.24
C PHE A 141 1.61 -10.99 12.54
N THR A 142 2.08 -12.24 12.52
CA THR A 142 3.50 -12.56 12.71
C THR A 142 4.33 -12.26 11.46
N THR A 143 3.72 -12.32 10.27
CA THR A 143 4.44 -12.27 8.99
C THR A 143 4.19 -11.00 8.17
N CYS A 144 3.21 -10.16 8.54
CA CYS A 144 2.78 -9.00 7.75
C CYS A 144 3.85 -7.92 7.54
N GLU A 145 4.94 -7.94 8.31
CA GLU A 145 6.08 -7.02 8.13
C GLU A 145 7.31 -7.69 7.47
N ARG A 146 7.21 -8.95 7.08
CA ARG A 146 8.32 -9.64 6.42
C ARG A 146 8.57 -9.09 5.04
N GLY A 147 9.79 -8.58 4.80
CA GLY A 147 10.18 -7.95 3.53
C GLY A 147 10.06 -8.86 2.30
N ASP A 148 10.13 -10.18 2.49
CA ASP A 148 9.95 -11.20 1.44
C ASP A 148 8.46 -11.51 1.15
N LEU A 149 7.53 -11.03 1.95
CA LEU A 149 6.09 -11.27 1.79
C LEU A 149 5.26 -10.02 1.52
N VAL A 150 5.77 -8.82 1.81
CA VAL A 150 5.00 -7.58 1.63
C VAL A 150 4.63 -7.30 0.15
N GLY A 151 5.36 -7.86 -0.81
CA GLY A 151 5.09 -7.65 -2.25
C GLY A 151 3.81 -8.32 -2.75
N ILE A 152 3.26 -9.33 -2.06
CA ILE A 152 2.04 -10.03 -2.48
C ILE A 152 0.75 -9.42 -1.93
N THR A 153 0.85 -8.42 -1.05
CA THR A 153 -0.33 -7.70 -0.53
C THR A 153 -0.88 -6.75 -1.59
N SER A 154 -2.20 -6.58 -1.63
CA SER A 154 -2.81 -5.53 -2.46
C SER A 154 -2.80 -4.17 -1.76
N HIS A 155 -2.79 -4.15 -0.43
CA HIS A 155 -2.73 -2.91 0.35
C HIS A 155 -1.58 -2.96 1.35
N ALA A 156 -0.79 -1.89 1.39
CA ALA A 156 0.26 -1.70 2.37
C ALA A 156 -0.01 -0.48 3.25
N LEU A 157 0.44 -0.56 4.49
CA LEU A 157 0.39 0.53 5.45
C LEU A 157 1.81 0.89 5.88
N ASP A 158 2.25 2.10 5.58
CA ASP A 158 3.50 2.67 6.04
C ASP A 158 3.23 3.51 7.30
N ILE A 159 3.88 3.17 8.39
CA ILE A 159 3.69 3.81 9.70
C ILE A 159 5.00 4.46 10.09
N PHE A 160 4.97 5.77 10.27
CA PHE A 160 6.17 6.53 10.57
C PHE A 160 5.94 7.59 11.66
N GLN A 161 7.02 7.94 12.33
CA GLN A 161 7.05 8.94 13.38
C GLN A 161 7.68 10.22 12.86
N LYS A 162 7.06 11.36 13.15
CA LYS A 162 7.65 12.68 12.91
C LYS A 162 8.86 12.88 13.84
N SER A 163 10.04 13.10 13.25
CA SER A 163 11.30 13.35 13.96
C SER A 163 11.43 14.80 14.40
#